data_aab3fdb359c95b23feff1f487be08f7b
#
_entry.id   aab3fdb359c95b23feff1f487be08f7b
#
_cell.length_a   1.000
_cell.length_b   1.000
_cell.length_c   1.000
_cell.angle_alpha   90.00
_cell.angle_beta   90.00
_cell.angle_gamma   90.00
#
_symmetry.space_group_name_H-M   'P 1'
#
loop_
_entity.id
_entity.type
_entity.pdbx_description
1 polymer ?
#
loop_
_entity_poly.entity_id
_entity_poly.type
_entity_poly.pdbx_seq_one_letter_code
_entity_poly.pdbx_strand_id
1 'polypeptide(L)'
;MSEWKKNDKFETVIEDISETGEGIGKTDGFTWFIKDTVIGDRVEAKAMKTKKSYGFARMERILEPSKNRVEPKCPVARQCGGCQLQAMDYKEQLTFKERKIYNNLTRIGGFTEIPMLPIIGMDEPWRYRNKAQFPWGMDKEDNIITGFYAGRTHSIIGCEDCLLGIEENEDILKIIKAHMERFGLRLYDEETHKGLIRHTLIRKGFKTGELMVCQVINGKSLPHQEELVEELLKIPGMTSISYSVNREKTNVIMGNQVENLYGPGYISDYIGDVKYRISPLSFYQVNPVQTEKLYGTALEYAGLTGGETVWDLYCGIGTISLFLAQKAKKVYGVEIVPQAIEDARENAKLNGMENVEFFVGKAEEVLPEQFEKNQVYADVIVVDPPRKGCDEVCLDTIVKMGPKRVVYVSCDSATLARDLKYLAERGYELSRVRGCDMFPHSGHVETVALLTLV
;
A
#
# COMPACT_ATOMS: atom_id res chain seq x y z
N MET A 1 37.50 8.64 9.71
CA MET A 1 37.19 7.39 8.99
C MET A 1 36.73 6.43 10.07
N SER A 2 35.67 5.66 9.84
CA SER A 2 35.24 4.69 10.87
C SER A 2 36.34 3.65 11.05
N GLU A 3 36.71 3.36 12.29
CA GLU A 3 37.66 2.30 12.63
C GLU A 3 37.07 0.91 12.39
N TRP A 4 35.73 0.82 12.17
CA TRP A 4 34.98 -0.42 12.01
C TRP A 4 35.26 -1.13 10.69
N LYS A 5 35.53 -2.44 10.79
CA LYS A 5 35.82 -3.33 9.65
C LYS A 5 34.71 -4.38 9.51
N LYS A 6 34.61 -4.98 8.32
CA LYS A 6 33.72 -6.13 8.09
C LYS A 6 34.11 -7.26 9.05
N ASN A 7 33.09 -7.87 9.66
CA ASN A 7 33.16 -8.95 10.66
C ASN A 7 33.50 -8.50 12.09
N ASP A 8 33.74 -7.22 12.36
CA ASP A 8 33.87 -6.76 13.74
C ASP A 8 32.57 -7.03 14.50
N LYS A 9 32.72 -7.46 15.76
CA LYS A 9 31.59 -7.68 16.68
C LYS A 9 31.50 -6.52 17.66
N PHE A 10 30.26 -6.15 17.98
CA PHE A 10 29.97 -5.07 18.92
C PHE A 10 28.63 -5.31 19.60
N GLU A 11 28.43 -4.64 20.72
CA GLU A 11 27.15 -4.58 21.42
C GLU A 11 26.51 -3.22 21.19
N THR A 12 25.20 -3.20 21.07
CA THR A 12 24.43 -1.95 20.98
C THR A 12 23.01 -2.15 21.51
N VAL A 13 22.39 -1.04 21.91
CA VAL A 13 20.96 -0.96 22.20
C VAL A 13 20.24 -0.37 20.99
N ILE A 14 19.12 -0.94 20.65
CA ILE A 14 18.28 -0.46 19.54
C ILE A 14 17.43 0.71 20.03
N GLU A 15 17.70 1.89 19.48
CA GLU A 15 17.07 3.15 19.88
C GLU A 15 15.86 3.50 19.00
N ASP A 16 15.87 3.07 17.72
CA ASP A 16 14.83 3.40 16.74
C ASP A 16 14.76 2.34 15.64
N ILE A 17 13.81 2.50 14.71
CA ILE A 17 13.65 1.66 13.51
C ILE A 17 13.76 2.55 12.27
N SER A 18 14.47 2.07 11.25
CA SER A 18 14.55 2.71 9.95
C SER A 18 13.25 2.58 9.15
N GLU A 19 13.11 3.36 8.08
CA GLU A 19 11.97 3.24 7.17
C GLU A 19 11.84 1.86 6.52
N THR A 20 12.95 1.16 6.38
CA THR A 20 13.04 -0.19 5.81
C THR A 20 12.98 -1.30 6.85
N GLY A 21 12.74 -0.93 8.14
CA GLY A 21 12.48 -1.87 9.23
C GLY A 21 13.73 -2.43 9.92
N GLU A 22 14.93 -1.91 9.61
CA GLU A 22 16.12 -2.24 10.40
C GLU A 22 16.13 -1.45 11.70
N GLY A 23 16.47 -2.09 12.82
CA GLY A 23 16.74 -1.37 14.05
C GLY A 23 17.97 -0.47 13.93
N ILE A 24 17.92 0.69 14.56
CA ILE A 24 18.99 1.68 14.60
C ILE A 24 19.60 1.66 15.99
N GLY A 25 20.88 1.35 16.07
CA GLY A 25 21.69 1.44 17.28
C GLY A 25 22.94 2.26 17.05
N LYS A 26 23.56 2.72 18.15
CA LYS A 26 24.81 3.48 18.09
C LYS A 26 25.87 2.84 18.98
N THR A 27 27.09 2.75 18.46
CA THR A 27 28.27 2.31 19.22
C THR A 27 29.41 3.28 18.91
N ASP A 28 29.98 3.90 19.95
CA ASP A 28 31.06 4.90 19.84
C ASP A 28 30.72 6.04 18.85
N GLY A 29 29.45 6.48 18.83
CA GLY A 29 28.97 7.54 17.94
C GLY A 29 28.71 7.09 16.48
N PHE A 30 28.98 5.83 16.15
CA PHE A 30 28.75 5.27 14.82
C PHE A 30 27.38 4.59 14.75
N THR A 31 26.59 4.91 13.70
CA THR A 31 25.23 4.41 13.53
C THR A 31 25.20 3.06 12.80
N TRP A 32 24.45 2.11 13.35
CA TRP A 32 24.27 0.78 12.80
C TRP A 32 22.81 0.49 12.44
N PHE A 33 22.58 -0.09 11.27
CA PHE A 33 21.31 -0.64 10.84
C PHE A 33 21.35 -2.15 10.97
N ILE A 34 20.46 -2.72 11.80
CA ILE A 34 20.51 -4.12 12.22
C ILE A 34 19.13 -4.75 12.03
N LYS A 35 19.03 -5.77 11.15
CA LYS A 35 17.77 -6.49 10.90
C LYS A 35 17.36 -7.33 12.10
N ASP A 36 16.07 -7.66 12.16
CA ASP A 36 15.43 -8.56 13.13
C ASP A 36 15.55 -8.09 14.58
N THR A 37 15.61 -6.79 14.78
CA THR A 37 15.73 -6.17 16.11
C THR A 37 14.51 -5.30 16.41
N VAL A 38 14.23 -5.11 17.70
CA VAL A 38 13.11 -4.33 18.24
C VAL A 38 13.67 -3.18 19.07
N ILE A 39 13.00 -2.04 19.09
CA ILE A 39 13.38 -0.90 19.94
C ILE A 39 13.48 -1.36 21.39
N GLY A 40 14.63 -1.10 22.02
CA GLY A 40 14.95 -1.50 23.38
C GLY A 40 15.68 -2.84 23.49
N ASP A 41 15.88 -3.60 22.40
CA ASP A 41 16.77 -4.75 22.43
C ASP A 41 18.21 -4.33 22.68
N ARG A 42 18.93 -5.05 23.55
CA ARG A 42 20.39 -5.05 23.61
C ARG A 42 20.90 -6.27 22.89
N VAL A 43 21.71 -6.07 21.86
CA VAL A 43 22.14 -7.11 20.95
C VAL A 43 23.65 -7.14 20.75
N GLU A 44 24.21 -8.34 20.56
CA GLU A 44 25.52 -8.52 19.93
C GLU A 44 25.30 -8.61 18.41
N ALA A 45 25.98 -7.76 17.68
CA ALA A 45 25.88 -7.67 16.24
C ALA A 45 27.26 -7.79 15.56
N LYS A 46 27.24 -8.23 14.29
CA LYS A 46 28.43 -8.39 13.46
C LYS A 46 28.34 -7.48 12.25
N ALA A 47 29.35 -6.63 12.06
CA ALA A 47 29.47 -5.69 10.95
C ALA A 47 29.49 -6.44 9.60
N MET A 48 28.58 -6.09 8.71
CA MET A 48 28.49 -6.64 7.35
C MET A 48 29.05 -5.69 6.31
N LYS A 49 28.77 -4.41 6.45
CA LYS A 49 29.19 -3.35 5.52
C LYS A 49 29.27 -2.02 6.27
N THR A 50 30.37 -1.32 6.09
CA THR A 50 30.60 0.02 6.66
C THR A 50 30.59 1.09 5.57
N LYS A 51 30.08 2.27 5.89
CA LYS A 51 30.14 3.51 5.14
C LYS A 51 30.88 4.55 5.97
N LYS A 52 30.98 5.79 5.50
CA LYS A 52 31.74 6.86 6.19
C LYS A 52 31.16 7.17 7.59
N SER A 53 29.81 7.19 7.73
CA SER A 53 29.12 7.63 8.95
C SER A 53 28.13 6.61 9.52
N TYR A 54 27.91 5.48 8.85
CA TYR A 54 27.01 4.42 9.29
C TYR A 54 27.40 3.06 8.72
N GLY A 55 26.83 1.99 9.27
CA GLY A 55 27.04 0.63 8.78
C GLY A 55 25.79 -0.23 8.85
N PHE A 56 25.87 -1.39 8.21
CA PHE A 56 24.88 -2.46 8.28
C PHE A 56 25.48 -3.65 9.02
N ALA A 57 24.74 -4.20 9.96
CA ALA A 57 25.18 -5.34 10.74
C ALA A 57 24.10 -6.42 10.80
N ARG A 58 24.51 -7.63 11.11
CA ARG A 58 23.64 -8.77 11.38
C ARG A 58 23.59 -9.00 12.89
N MET A 59 22.41 -9.13 13.44
CA MET A 59 22.23 -9.59 14.81
C MET A 59 22.74 -11.02 14.94
N GLU A 60 23.69 -11.26 15.84
CA GLU A 60 24.20 -12.59 16.18
C GLU A 60 23.38 -13.21 17.32
N ARG A 61 23.12 -12.44 18.37
CA ARG A 61 22.26 -12.84 19.48
C ARG A 61 21.66 -11.62 20.22
N ILE A 62 20.53 -11.86 20.86
CA ILE A 62 19.90 -10.90 21.77
C ILE A 62 20.52 -11.14 23.15
N LEU A 63 21.09 -10.11 23.74
CA LEU A 63 21.66 -10.13 25.09
C LEU A 63 20.58 -9.88 26.14
N GLU A 64 19.77 -8.85 25.90
CA GLU A 64 18.62 -8.48 26.71
C GLU A 64 17.46 -8.13 25.76
N PRO A 65 16.37 -8.90 25.75
CA PRO A 65 15.24 -8.61 24.90
C PRO A 65 14.50 -7.38 25.40
N SER A 66 13.99 -6.57 24.46
CA SER A 66 13.05 -5.49 24.77
C SER A 66 11.79 -6.06 25.44
N LYS A 67 11.22 -5.31 26.38
CA LYS A 67 9.91 -5.62 26.94
C LYS A 67 8.77 -5.67 25.92
N ASN A 68 8.96 -5.02 24.77
CA ASN A 68 8.01 -4.95 23.66
C ASN A 68 8.31 -5.99 22.56
N ARG A 69 9.28 -6.88 22.79
CA ARG A 69 9.56 -7.99 21.86
C ARG A 69 8.55 -9.12 22.05
N VAL A 70 8.01 -9.58 20.92
CA VAL A 70 7.12 -10.76 20.85
C VAL A 70 7.67 -11.76 19.84
N GLU A 71 7.26 -13.02 19.96
CA GLU A 71 7.58 -14.04 18.96
C GLU A 71 6.71 -13.81 17.71
N PRO A 72 7.31 -13.70 16.51
CA PRO A 72 6.57 -13.57 15.26
C PRO A 72 5.65 -14.78 15.03
N LYS A 73 4.36 -14.55 14.75
CA LYS A 73 3.42 -15.63 14.42
C LYS A 73 3.73 -16.32 13.10
N CYS A 74 4.28 -15.56 12.12
CA CYS A 74 4.62 -16.12 10.80
C CYS A 74 5.97 -16.82 10.85
N PRO A 75 6.06 -18.12 10.47
CA PRO A 75 7.31 -18.89 10.55
C PRO A 75 8.38 -18.37 9.60
N VAL A 76 8.01 -17.67 8.55
CA VAL A 76 8.94 -17.11 7.54
C VAL A 76 9.17 -15.59 7.72
N ALA A 77 8.71 -14.98 8.81
CA ALA A 77 8.77 -13.53 9.02
C ALA A 77 10.18 -12.94 8.85
N ARG A 78 11.23 -13.67 9.30
CA ARG A 78 12.63 -13.23 9.19
C ARG A 78 13.18 -13.25 7.77
N GLN A 79 12.63 -14.10 6.91
CA GLN A 79 13.11 -14.34 5.55
C GLN A 79 12.30 -13.54 4.53
N CYS A 80 10.99 -13.45 4.73
CA CYS A 80 10.05 -12.76 3.87
C CYS A 80 10.26 -11.23 3.94
N GLY A 81 10.22 -10.56 2.79
CA GLY A 81 10.32 -9.10 2.70
C GLY A 81 9.04 -8.34 3.04
N GLY A 82 7.93 -9.04 3.28
CA GLY A 82 6.60 -8.43 3.46
C GLY A 82 6.36 -7.77 4.82
N CYS A 83 6.95 -8.32 5.89
CA CYS A 83 6.77 -7.83 7.26
C CYS A 83 8.11 -7.48 7.89
N GLN A 84 8.21 -6.30 8.49
CA GLN A 84 9.44 -5.84 9.15
C GLN A 84 9.29 -5.78 10.68
N LEU A 85 8.07 -5.71 11.20
CA LEU A 85 7.79 -5.38 12.59
C LEU A 85 7.08 -6.49 13.38
N GLN A 86 6.97 -7.72 12.86
CA GLN A 86 6.24 -8.79 13.56
C GLN A 86 6.85 -9.19 14.92
N ALA A 87 8.13 -8.93 15.14
CA ALA A 87 8.79 -9.19 16.41
C ALA A 87 8.52 -8.10 17.47
N MET A 88 7.78 -7.05 17.11
CA MET A 88 7.42 -5.93 17.98
C MET A 88 5.95 -6.02 18.36
N ASP A 89 5.63 -5.82 19.64
CA ASP A 89 4.25 -5.71 20.12
C ASP A 89 3.46 -4.67 19.31
N TYR A 90 2.18 -4.96 19.03
CA TYR A 90 1.40 -4.12 18.12
C TYR A 90 1.20 -2.68 18.62
N LYS A 91 1.06 -2.48 19.92
CA LYS A 91 0.95 -1.12 20.49
C LYS A 91 2.22 -0.32 20.26
N GLU A 92 3.38 -0.99 20.38
CA GLU A 92 4.67 -0.33 20.11
C GLU A 92 4.85 -0.05 18.61
N GLN A 93 4.32 -0.89 17.71
CA GLN A 93 4.27 -0.58 16.28
C GLN A 93 3.47 0.71 16.02
N LEU A 94 2.33 0.90 16.69
CA LEU A 94 1.53 2.12 16.57
C LEU A 94 2.28 3.35 17.12
N THR A 95 2.91 3.22 18.29
CA THR A 95 3.75 4.29 18.88
C THR A 95 4.91 4.68 17.97
N PHE A 96 5.58 3.70 17.37
CA PHE A 96 6.64 3.93 16.38
C PHE A 96 6.11 4.70 15.17
N LYS A 97 4.96 4.32 14.62
CA LYS A 97 4.34 4.97 13.45
C LYS A 97 3.90 6.40 13.75
N GLU A 98 3.30 6.63 14.91
CA GLU A 98 2.98 7.99 15.38
C GLU A 98 4.23 8.87 15.49
N ARG A 99 5.26 8.35 16.13
CA ARG A 99 6.54 9.06 16.28
C ARG A 99 7.20 9.36 14.94
N LYS A 100 7.10 8.44 13.96
CA LYS A 100 7.59 8.65 12.59
C LYS A 100 6.90 9.85 11.93
N ILE A 101 5.57 9.93 12.00
CA ILE A 101 4.80 11.07 11.46
C ILE A 101 5.23 12.36 12.15
N TYR A 102 5.25 12.38 13.48
CA TYR A 102 5.64 13.54 14.29
C TYR A 102 7.04 14.03 13.94
N ASN A 103 8.01 13.13 13.87
CA ASN A 103 9.41 13.47 13.54
C ASN A 103 9.55 14.07 12.14
N ASN A 104 8.82 13.55 11.15
CA ASN A 104 8.87 14.11 9.79
C ASN A 104 8.21 15.49 9.72
N LEU A 105 7.07 15.67 10.36
CA LEU A 105 6.42 16.99 10.43
C LEU A 105 7.30 18.03 11.15
N THR A 106 8.00 17.65 12.21
CA THR A 106 8.89 18.56 12.92
C THR A 106 10.17 18.85 12.14
N ARG A 107 10.87 17.81 11.65
CA ARG A 107 12.21 17.96 11.07
C ARG A 107 12.20 18.43 9.63
N ILE A 108 11.24 17.95 8.83
CA ILE A 108 11.12 18.30 7.41
C ILE A 108 10.13 19.45 7.26
N GLY A 109 8.96 19.33 7.89
CA GLY A 109 7.90 20.34 7.82
C GLY A 109 8.21 21.61 8.59
N GLY A 110 9.05 21.53 9.63
CA GLY A 110 9.38 22.67 10.50
C GLY A 110 8.24 23.07 11.45
N PHE A 111 7.22 22.22 11.63
CA PHE A 111 6.12 22.48 12.54
C PHE A 111 6.57 22.32 13.99
N THR A 112 6.28 23.31 14.82
CA THR A 112 6.58 23.31 16.26
C THR A 112 5.40 22.84 17.09
N GLU A 113 4.20 23.14 16.65
CA GLU A 113 2.95 22.67 17.24
C GLU A 113 2.21 21.79 16.23
N ILE A 114 2.02 20.52 16.56
CA ILE A 114 1.36 19.56 15.67
C ILE A 114 0.10 19.06 16.36
N PRO A 115 -1.09 19.40 15.82
CA PRO A 115 -2.38 18.98 16.39
C PRO A 115 -2.67 17.51 16.04
N MET A 116 -1.87 16.61 16.63
CA MET A 116 -1.87 15.19 16.32
C MET A 116 -2.91 14.45 17.17
N LEU A 117 -3.79 13.73 16.51
CA LEU A 117 -4.75 12.82 17.14
C LEU A 117 -4.17 11.40 17.23
N PRO A 118 -4.64 10.58 18.20
CA PRO A 118 -4.17 9.19 18.31
C PRO A 118 -4.32 8.41 17.02
N ILE A 119 -3.32 7.61 16.68
CA ILE A 119 -3.30 6.78 15.48
C ILE A 119 -4.44 5.75 15.48
N ILE A 120 -5.02 5.54 14.32
CA ILE A 120 -6.05 4.51 14.12
C ILE A 120 -5.36 3.16 13.92
N GLY A 121 -5.40 2.30 14.93
CA GLY A 121 -4.94 0.92 14.87
C GLY A 121 -6.03 -0.05 14.44
N MET A 122 -5.66 -1.33 14.33
CA MET A 122 -6.58 -2.46 14.13
C MET A 122 -6.77 -3.23 15.44
N ASP A 123 -7.98 -3.72 15.67
CA ASP A 123 -8.24 -4.64 16.78
C ASP A 123 -7.61 -6.00 16.51
N GLU A 124 -7.76 -6.50 15.27
CA GLU A 124 -7.14 -7.73 14.78
C GLU A 124 -6.21 -7.41 13.59
N PRO A 125 -4.89 -7.25 13.81
CA PRO A 125 -3.95 -6.82 12.78
C PRO A 125 -3.48 -7.96 11.85
N TRP A 126 -4.32 -8.96 11.64
CA TRP A 126 -4.09 -10.15 10.83
C TRP A 126 -5.21 -10.32 9.80
N ARG A 127 -4.98 -11.11 8.75
CA ARG A 127 -5.98 -11.45 7.70
C ARG A 127 -6.66 -10.24 7.06
N TYR A 128 -6.00 -9.09 7.04
CA TYR A 128 -6.57 -7.83 6.58
C TYR A 128 -6.40 -7.55 5.08
N ARG A 129 -5.48 -8.25 4.40
CA ARG A 129 -5.18 -7.97 3.00
C ARG A 129 -6.18 -8.66 2.09
N ASN A 130 -6.94 -7.87 1.35
CA ASN A 130 -7.91 -8.33 0.37
C ASN A 130 -7.27 -8.67 -0.99
N LYS A 131 -5.97 -8.45 -1.16
CA LYS A 131 -5.23 -8.70 -2.40
C LYS A 131 -3.85 -9.26 -2.11
N ALA A 132 -3.47 -10.28 -2.85
CA ALA A 132 -2.11 -10.79 -2.91
C ALA A 132 -1.70 -11.11 -4.35
N GLN A 133 -0.41 -11.00 -4.66
CA GLN A 133 0.21 -11.38 -5.92
C GLN A 133 1.34 -12.34 -5.61
N PHE A 134 1.16 -13.60 -5.99
CA PHE A 134 2.06 -14.69 -5.66
C PHE A 134 2.95 -15.02 -6.85
N PRO A 135 4.27 -14.80 -6.79
CA PRO A 135 5.20 -15.32 -7.78
C PRO A 135 5.30 -16.85 -7.70
N TRP A 136 5.51 -17.50 -8.82
CA TRP A 136 5.79 -18.92 -8.92
C TRP A 136 7.26 -19.16 -9.27
N GLY A 137 7.88 -20.15 -8.64
CA GLY A 137 9.27 -20.53 -8.88
C GLY A 137 9.55 -21.96 -8.46
N MET A 138 10.83 -22.33 -8.50
CA MET A 138 11.31 -23.63 -8.06
C MET A 138 12.20 -23.47 -6.82
N ASP A 139 12.15 -24.41 -5.92
CA ASP A 139 13.12 -24.53 -4.84
C ASP A 139 14.41 -25.23 -5.33
N LYS A 140 15.34 -25.45 -4.43
CA LYS A 140 16.62 -26.12 -4.73
C LYS A 140 16.48 -27.60 -5.04
N GLU A 141 15.32 -28.18 -4.78
CA GLU A 141 14.99 -29.60 -4.97
C GLU A 141 14.04 -29.78 -6.17
N ASP A 142 13.91 -28.72 -7.00
CA ASP A 142 13.06 -28.68 -8.18
C ASP A 142 11.54 -28.85 -7.88
N ASN A 143 11.10 -28.51 -6.65
CA ASN A 143 9.67 -28.46 -6.34
C ASN A 143 9.11 -27.10 -6.71
N ILE A 144 7.88 -27.07 -7.22
CA ILE A 144 7.13 -25.84 -7.46
C ILE A 144 6.80 -25.19 -6.12
N ILE A 145 7.21 -23.93 -5.96
CA ILE A 145 6.93 -23.12 -4.79
C ILE A 145 6.26 -21.79 -5.18
N THR A 146 5.50 -21.25 -4.25
CA THR A 146 4.95 -19.90 -4.33
C THR A 146 5.01 -19.23 -2.96
N GLY A 147 4.94 -17.92 -2.93
CA GLY A 147 5.03 -17.14 -1.69
C GLY A 147 5.39 -15.68 -1.98
N PHE A 148 6.41 -15.18 -1.31
CA PHE A 148 6.84 -13.78 -1.45
C PHE A 148 8.36 -13.69 -1.60
N TYR A 149 8.83 -12.59 -2.16
CA TYR A 149 10.25 -12.36 -2.31
C TYR A 149 10.93 -12.06 -0.97
N ALA A 150 12.11 -12.63 -0.76
CA ALA A 150 13.00 -12.21 0.31
C ALA A 150 13.41 -10.75 0.10
N GLY A 151 13.59 -10.02 1.19
CA GLY A 151 13.89 -8.59 1.12
C GLY A 151 15.10 -8.27 0.24
N ARG A 152 14.94 -7.38 -0.72
CA ARG A 152 15.97 -6.92 -1.67
C ARG A 152 16.49 -8.00 -2.64
N THR A 153 15.72 -9.06 -2.85
CA THR A 153 16.06 -10.13 -3.81
C THR A 153 14.81 -10.58 -4.55
N HIS A 154 15.00 -11.42 -5.58
CA HIS A 154 13.92 -12.13 -6.27
C HIS A 154 13.82 -13.60 -5.86
N SER A 155 14.49 -13.98 -4.76
CA SER A 155 14.36 -15.34 -4.20
C SER A 155 12.99 -15.48 -3.53
N ILE A 156 12.22 -16.48 -3.96
CA ILE A 156 10.91 -16.76 -3.39
C ILE A 156 11.07 -17.50 -2.08
N ILE A 157 10.44 -16.99 -1.04
CA ILE A 157 10.25 -17.66 0.24
C ILE A 157 8.89 -18.36 0.19
N GLY A 158 8.88 -19.69 0.24
CA GLY A 158 7.67 -20.48 0.18
C GLY A 158 6.71 -20.12 1.32
N CYS A 159 5.50 -19.68 0.96
CA CYS A 159 4.46 -19.30 1.91
C CYS A 159 3.10 -19.30 1.20
N GLU A 160 2.38 -20.39 1.27
CA GLU A 160 1.04 -20.52 0.68
C GLU A 160 -0.03 -19.90 1.58
N ASP A 161 0.15 -19.94 2.91
CA ASP A 161 -0.71 -19.26 3.89
C ASP A 161 -0.01 -18.06 4.54
N CYS A 162 -0.17 -16.89 3.92
CA CYS A 162 0.28 -15.63 4.51
C CYS A 162 -0.73 -15.13 5.55
N LEU A 163 -0.32 -15.01 6.81
CA LEU A 163 -1.19 -14.55 7.92
C LEU A 163 -1.74 -13.13 7.75
N LEU A 164 -1.25 -12.34 6.80
CA LEU A 164 -1.84 -11.05 6.45
C LEU A 164 -2.94 -11.17 5.39
N GLY A 165 -2.88 -12.22 4.54
CA GLY A 165 -3.81 -12.48 3.45
C GLY A 165 -5.04 -13.26 3.88
N ILE A 166 -5.95 -13.43 2.95
CA ILE A 166 -7.17 -14.22 3.14
C ILE A 166 -6.85 -15.72 3.27
N GLU A 167 -7.69 -16.44 3.98
CA GLU A 167 -7.50 -17.89 4.21
C GLU A 167 -7.62 -18.72 2.94
N GLU A 168 -8.47 -18.31 2.01
CA GLU A 168 -8.72 -18.98 0.73
C GLU A 168 -7.47 -18.99 -0.19
N ASN A 169 -6.45 -18.18 0.09
CA ASN A 169 -5.21 -18.17 -0.70
C ASN A 169 -4.58 -19.57 -0.77
N GLU A 170 -4.50 -20.28 0.35
CA GLU A 170 -3.85 -21.59 0.43
C GLU A 170 -4.52 -22.61 -0.50
N ASP A 171 -5.85 -22.71 -0.47
CA ASP A 171 -6.61 -23.65 -1.29
C ASP A 171 -6.54 -23.30 -2.79
N ILE A 172 -6.64 -22.01 -3.11
CA ILE A 172 -6.52 -21.51 -4.50
C ILE A 172 -5.12 -21.87 -5.04
N LEU A 173 -4.07 -21.58 -4.28
CA LEU A 173 -2.68 -21.85 -4.70
C LEU A 173 -2.41 -23.35 -4.85
N LYS A 174 -2.95 -24.21 -3.99
CA LYS A 174 -2.87 -25.68 -4.13
C LYS A 174 -3.52 -26.17 -5.41
N ILE A 175 -4.71 -25.65 -5.76
CA ILE A 175 -5.39 -25.98 -7.02
C ILE A 175 -4.52 -25.60 -8.22
N ILE A 176 -3.99 -24.38 -8.24
CA ILE A 176 -3.16 -23.89 -9.35
C ILE A 176 -1.87 -24.69 -9.46
N LYS A 177 -1.23 -25.01 -8.34
CA LYS A 177 -0.03 -25.85 -8.31
C LYS A 177 -0.30 -27.25 -8.88
N ALA A 178 -1.35 -27.91 -8.42
CA ALA A 178 -1.75 -29.23 -8.92
C ALA A 178 -2.09 -29.20 -10.42
N HIS A 179 -2.71 -28.12 -10.89
CA HIS A 179 -2.98 -27.91 -12.33
C HIS A 179 -1.67 -27.80 -13.13
N MET A 180 -0.70 -27.01 -12.67
CA MET A 180 0.59 -26.88 -13.33
C MET A 180 1.36 -28.20 -13.38
N GLU A 181 1.38 -28.95 -12.28
CA GLU A 181 2.03 -30.28 -12.19
C GLU A 181 1.36 -31.28 -13.13
N ARG A 182 0.03 -31.34 -13.12
CA ARG A 182 -0.76 -32.27 -13.96
C ARG A 182 -0.51 -32.08 -15.45
N PHE A 183 -0.38 -30.84 -15.90
CA PHE A 183 -0.25 -30.50 -17.33
C PHE A 183 1.16 -30.11 -17.75
N GLY A 184 2.14 -30.20 -16.85
CA GLY A 184 3.54 -29.86 -17.12
C GLY A 184 3.74 -28.41 -17.56
N LEU A 185 3.00 -27.47 -16.99
CA LEU A 185 3.10 -26.05 -17.33
C LEU A 185 4.40 -25.47 -16.76
N ARG A 186 5.23 -24.89 -17.62
CA ARG A 186 6.54 -24.36 -17.23
C ARG A 186 6.40 -23.03 -16.53
N LEU A 187 7.11 -22.87 -15.42
CA LEU A 187 7.24 -21.60 -14.71
C LEU A 187 8.12 -20.63 -15.49
N TYR A 188 7.80 -19.33 -15.39
CA TYR A 188 8.63 -18.29 -15.95
C TYR A 188 9.90 -18.09 -15.13
N ASP A 189 11.00 -18.10 -15.83
CA ASP A 189 12.33 -17.85 -15.26
C ASP A 189 12.76 -16.41 -15.60
N GLU A 190 13.06 -15.61 -14.60
CA GLU A 190 13.39 -14.18 -14.75
C GLU A 190 14.76 -13.93 -15.37
N GLU A 191 15.69 -14.91 -15.34
CA GLU A 191 17.02 -14.78 -15.94
C GLU A 191 16.99 -15.10 -17.44
N THR A 192 16.33 -16.21 -17.80
CA THR A 192 16.23 -16.66 -19.19
C THR A 192 15.04 -16.08 -19.94
N HIS A 193 14.07 -15.52 -19.23
CA HIS A 193 12.80 -15.01 -19.76
C HIS A 193 11.97 -16.06 -20.51
N LYS A 194 12.09 -17.33 -20.10
CA LYS A 194 11.37 -18.47 -20.66
C LYS A 194 10.39 -19.04 -19.65
N GLY A 195 9.42 -19.79 -20.15
CA GLY A 195 8.34 -20.36 -19.33
C GLY A 195 7.06 -19.54 -19.44
N LEU A 196 5.97 -20.10 -18.94
CA LEU A 196 4.61 -19.58 -19.14
C LEU A 196 4.08 -18.87 -17.88
N ILE A 197 4.08 -19.56 -16.75
CA ILE A 197 3.38 -19.12 -15.53
C ILE A 197 4.29 -18.17 -14.72
N ARG A 198 3.82 -16.95 -14.48
CA ARG A 198 4.57 -15.91 -13.76
C ARG A 198 4.07 -15.71 -12.33
N HIS A 199 2.82 -15.24 -12.21
CA HIS A 199 2.22 -14.87 -10.92
C HIS A 199 0.75 -15.28 -10.87
N THR A 200 0.22 -15.38 -9.67
CA THR A 200 -1.23 -15.45 -9.43
C THR A 200 -1.66 -14.24 -8.61
N LEU A 201 -2.61 -13.46 -9.15
CA LEU A 201 -3.32 -12.43 -8.40
C LEU A 201 -4.57 -13.06 -7.79
N ILE A 202 -4.76 -12.86 -6.48
CA ILE A 202 -5.99 -13.23 -5.77
C ILE A 202 -6.55 -11.97 -5.10
N ARG A 203 -7.86 -11.76 -5.23
CA ARG A 203 -8.58 -10.68 -4.56
C ARG A 203 -9.86 -11.21 -3.91
N LYS A 204 -10.26 -10.57 -2.81
CA LYS A 204 -11.53 -10.85 -2.11
C LYS A 204 -12.26 -9.56 -1.78
N GLY A 205 -13.54 -9.50 -2.06
CA GLY A 205 -14.45 -8.52 -1.49
C GLY A 205 -14.78 -8.91 -0.04
N PHE A 206 -14.39 -8.11 0.95
CA PHE A 206 -14.55 -8.49 2.36
C PHE A 206 -16.00 -8.44 2.81
N LYS A 207 -16.79 -7.49 2.30
CA LYS A 207 -18.22 -7.39 2.63
C LYS A 207 -19.09 -8.30 1.76
N THR A 208 -18.65 -8.61 0.55
CA THR A 208 -19.44 -9.45 -0.39
C THR A 208 -19.05 -10.94 -0.33
N GLY A 209 -17.82 -11.25 0.07
CA GLY A 209 -17.28 -12.61 0.00
C GLY A 209 -16.87 -13.03 -1.42
N GLU A 210 -17.01 -12.17 -2.43
CA GLU A 210 -16.65 -12.44 -3.81
C GLU A 210 -15.13 -12.63 -3.97
N LEU A 211 -14.71 -13.67 -4.70
CA LEU A 211 -13.31 -14.01 -4.97
C LEU A 211 -12.98 -13.83 -6.46
N MET A 212 -11.77 -13.34 -6.69
CA MET A 212 -11.19 -13.21 -8.03
C MET A 212 -9.82 -13.87 -8.07
N VAL A 213 -9.57 -14.62 -9.15
CA VAL A 213 -8.25 -15.15 -9.50
C VAL A 213 -7.87 -14.66 -10.88
N CYS A 214 -6.66 -14.10 -11.02
CA CYS A 214 -6.08 -13.76 -12.31
C CYS A 214 -4.69 -14.35 -12.44
N GLN A 215 -4.51 -15.29 -13.37
CA GLN A 215 -3.24 -15.93 -13.66
C GLN A 215 -2.40 -15.04 -14.57
N VAL A 216 -1.18 -14.67 -14.19
CA VAL A 216 -0.27 -13.90 -15.05
C VAL A 216 0.62 -14.84 -15.84
N ILE A 217 0.60 -14.69 -17.16
CA ILE A 217 1.31 -15.58 -18.08
C ILE A 217 2.25 -14.84 -19.05
N ASN A 218 3.34 -15.50 -19.40
CA ASN A 218 4.25 -15.10 -20.48
C ASN A 218 3.91 -15.89 -21.74
N GLY A 219 2.69 -15.75 -22.26
CA GLY A 219 2.21 -16.52 -23.38
C GLY A 219 1.04 -15.84 -24.09
N LYS A 220 0.48 -16.49 -25.12
CA LYS A 220 -0.71 -16.00 -25.84
C LYS A 220 -2.01 -16.42 -25.16
N SER A 221 -2.01 -17.60 -24.56
CA SER A 221 -3.17 -18.22 -23.92
C SER A 221 -2.73 -19.12 -22.79
N LEU A 222 -3.62 -19.39 -21.86
CA LEU A 222 -3.42 -20.35 -20.77
C LEU A 222 -3.89 -21.73 -21.23
N PRO A 223 -3.01 -22.74 -21.37
CA PRO A 223 -3.41 -24.10 -21.72
C PRO A 223 -4.27 -24.71 -20.60
N HIS A 224 -5.19 -25.61 -20.99
CA HIS A 224 -6.06 -26.32 -20.04
C HIS A 224 -6.86 -25.40 -19.10
N GLN A 225 -7.24 -24.23 -19.60
CA GLN A 225 -7.95 -23.22 -18.82
C GLN A 225 -9.33 -23.68 -18.34
N GLU A 226 -10.00 -24.53 -19.08
CA GLU A 226 -11.33 -25.06 -18.71
C GLU A 226 -11.25 -25.92 -17.46
N GLU A 227 -10.27 -26.82 -17.39
CA GLU A 227 -10.05 -27.68 -16.22
C GLU A 227 -9.63 -26.85 -15.00
N LEU A 228 -8.83 -25.78 -15.19
CA LEU A 228 -8.49 -24.88 -14.10
C LEU A 228 -9.72 -24.15 -13.56
N VAL A 229 -10.58 -23.65 -14.47
CA VAL A 229 -11.82 -22.98 -14.08
C VAL A 229 -12.73 -23.92 -13.29
N GLU A 230 -12.94 -25.16 -13.76
CA GLU A 230 -13.75 -26.16 -13.06
C GLU A 230 -13.27 -26.41 -11.62
N GLU A 231 -11.96 -26.52 -11.42
CA GLU A 231 -11.39 -26.75 -10.08
C GLU A 231 -11.51 -25.51 -9.18
N LEU A 232 -11.24 -24.30 -9.71
CA LEU A 232 -11.37 -23.05 -8.95
C LEU A 232 -12.81 -22.75 -8.56
N LEU A 233 -13.79 -23.13 -9.35
CA LEU A 233 -15.22 -22.95 -9.04
C LEU A 233 -15.69 -23.79 -7.84
N LYS A 234 -14.91 -24.74 -7.36
CA LYS A 234 -15.20 -25.46 -6.11
C LYS A 234 -14.95 -24.61 -4.86
N ILE A 235 -14.19 -23.52 -4.99
CA ILE A 235 -13.93 -22.57 -3.89
C ILE A 235 -15.18 -21.70 -3.70
N PRO A 236 -15.78 -21.68 -2.49
CA PRO A 236 -16.93 -20.83 -2.22
C PRO A 236 -16.61 -19.35 -2.44
N GLY A 237 -17.51 -18.63 -3.11
CA GLY A 237 -17.34 -17.21 -3.41
C GLY A 237 -16.56 -16.92 -4.69
N MET A 238 -16.06 -17.91 -5.42
CA MET A 238 -15.35 -17.71 -6.69
C MET A 238 -16.27 -17.05 -7.73
N THR A 239 -15.98 -15.80 -8.06
CA THR A 239 -16.85 -14.93 -8.87
C THR A 239 -16.23 -14.60 -10.22
N SER A 240 -14.90 -14.42 -10.28
CA SER A 240 -14.22 -14.02 -11.51
C SER A 240 -12.89 -14.75 -11.65
N ILE A 241 -12.66 -15.35 -12.82
CA ILE A 241 -11.43 -16.04 -13.18
C ILE A 241 -10.95 -15.50 -14.53
N SER A 242 -9.68 -15.11 -14.60
CA SER A 242 -9.08 -14.51 -15.78
C SER A 242 -7.60 -14.86 -15.88
N TYR A 243 -6.97 -14.52 -17.01
CA TYR A 243 -5.52 -14.45 -17.08
C TYR A 243 -5.08 -13.12 -17.68
N SER A 244 -3.90 -12.66 -17.26
CA SER A 244 -3.25 -11.46 -17.78
C SER A 244 -2.00 -11.86 -18.58
N VAL A 245 -1.87 -11.28 -19.77
CA VAL A 245 -0.71 -11.52 -20.65
C VAL A 245 0.37 -10.50 -20.34
N ASN A 246 1.48 -10.95 -19.77
CA ASN A 246 2.66 -10.11 -19.53
C ASN A 246 3.92 -10.77 -20.12
N ARG A 247 4.37 -10.24 -21.26
CA ARG A 247 5.59 -10.69 -21.95
C ARG A 247 6.77 -9.74 -21.73
N GLU A 248 6.53 -8.64 -21.00
CA GLU A 248 7.54 -7.64 -20.75
C GLU A 248 8.60 -8.16 -19.76
N LYS A 249 9.85 -7.76 -20.01
CA LYS A 249 11.00 -8.07 -19.16
C LYS A 249 11.19 -6.99 -18.10
N THR A 250 10.15 -6.69 -17.36
CA THR A 250 10.11 -5.63 -16.34
C THR A 250 9.60 -6.18 -15.02
N ASN A 251 9.73 -5.39 -13.96
CA ASN A 251 9.20 -5.70 -12.63
C ASN A 251 7.67 -5.49 -12.52
N VAL A 252 7.01 -5.06 -13.59
CA VAL A 252 5.55 -4.94 -13.63
C VAL A 252 4.95 -6.35 -13.67
N ILE A 253 4.09 -6.67 -12.72
CA ILE A 253 3.49 -8.01 -12.59
C ILE A 253 2.38 -8.22 -13.61
N MET A 254 1.41 -7.31 -13.65
CA MET A 254 0.24 -7.43 -14.53
C MET A 254 0.55 -6.89 -15.93
N GLY A 255 0.10 -7.59 -16.95
CA GLY A 255 0.07 -7.06 -18.31
C GLY A 255 -1.16 -6.18 -18.54
N ASN A 256 -1.17 -5.46 -19.66
CA ASN A 256 -2.30 -4.60 -20.03
C ASN A 256 -3.49 -5.37 -20.64
N GLN A 257 -3.25 -6.59 -21.12
CA GLN A 257 -4.27 -7.45 -21.68
C GLN A 257 -4.74 -8.46 -20.63
N VAL A 258 -6.04 -8.47 -20.35
CA VAL A 258 -6.69 -9.42 -19.44
C VAL A 258 -7.80 -10.13 -20.21
N GLU A 259 -7.74 -11.46 -20.22
CA GLU A 259 -8.73 -12.33 -20.85
C GLU A 259 -9.60 -12.96 -19.78
N ASN A 260 -10.90 -12.75 -19.87
CA ASN A 260 -11.87 -13.30 -18.95
C ASN A 260 -12.19 -14.76 -19.29
N LEU A 261 -12.08 -15.66 -18.30
CA LEU A 261 -12.39 -17.07 -18.45
C LEU A 261 -13.76 -17.42 -17.85
N TYR A 262 -14.11 -16.78 -16.74
CA TYR A 262 -15.36 -17.01 -16.04
C TYR A 262 -15.82 -15.77 -15.28
N GLY A 263 -17.13 -15.58 -15.23
CA GLY A 263 -17.78 -14.51 -14.48
C GLY A 263 -17.71 -13.15 -15.17
N PRO A 264 -17.99 -12.05 -14.43
CA PRO A 264 -18.14 -10.73 -15.02
C PRO A 264 -16.81 -10.01 -15.33
N GLY A 265 -15.65 -10.60 -14.98
CA GLY A 265 -14.33 -9.96 -15.11
C GLY A 265 -13.99 -8.99 -14.00
N TYR A 266 -14.79 -8.92 -12.95
CA TYR A 266 -14.56 -8.10 -11.75
C TYR A 266 -15.19 -8.77 -10.53
N ILE A 267 -14.86 -8.27 -9.35
CA ILE A 267 -15.58 -8.50 -8.10
C ILE A 267 -16.12 -7.17 -7.58
N SER A 268 -17.06 -7.23 -6.65
CA SER A 268 -17.60 -6.06 -5.97
C SER A 268 -17.20 -6.07 -4.50
N ASP A 269 -17.01 -4.89 -3.91
CA ASP A 269 -16.89 -4.72 -2.47
C ASP A 269 -17.45 -3.35 -2.04
N TYR A 270 -17.50 -3.10 -0.75
CA TYR A 270 -18.04 -1.87 -0.18
C TYR A 270 -17.00 -1.17 0.70
N ILE A 271 -16.96 0.17 0.63
CA ILE A 271 -16.34 1.04 1.63
C ILE A 271 -17.49 1.86 2.24
N GLY A 272 -17.82 1.63 3.52
CA GLY A 272 -19.07 2.12 4.08
C GLY A 272 -20.28 1.55 3.31
N ASP A 273 -21.13 2.44 2.81
CA ASP A 273 -22.32 2.10 2.01
C ASP A 273 -22.08 2.19 0.50
N VAL A 274 -20.89 2.61 0.07
CA VAL A 274 -20.56 2.78 -1.35
C VAL A 274 -20.02 1.49 -1.93
N LYS A 275 -20.64 1.02 -3.00
CA LYS A 275 -20.25 -0.18 -3.73
C LYS A 275 -19.26 0.12 -4.84
N TYR A 276 -18.22 -0.70 -4.97
CA TYR A 276 -17.21 -0.58 -6.02
C TYR A 276 -17.08 -1.86 -6.81
N ARG A 277 -16.93 -1.74 -8.13
CA ARG A 277 -16.43 -2.81 -9.00
C ARG A 277 -14.92 -2.74 -9.05
N ILE A 278 -14.28 -3.89 -8.92
CA ILE A 278 -12.84 -4.03 -8.81
C ILE A 278 -12.38 -5.05 -9.85
N SER A 279 -11.72 -4.58 -10.91
CA SER A 279 -11.13 -5.42 -11.94
C SER A 279 -9.74 -5.94 -11.50
N PRO A 280 -9.11 -6.88 -12.22
CA PRO A 280 -7.74 -7.31 -11.95
C PRO A 280 -6.73 -6.16 -11.92
N LEU A 281 -6.91 -5.16 -12.79
CA LEU A 281 -6.00 -4.01 -12.94
C LEU A 281 -6.35 -2.82 -12.05
N SER A 282 -7.54 -2.76 -11.47
CA SER A 282 -7.96 -1.64 -10.62
C SER A 282 -7.06 -1.50 -9.39
N PHE A 283 -6.67 -0.26 -9.08
CA PHE A 283 -6.14 0.03 -7.75
C PHE A 283 -7.31 0.09 -6.75
N TYR A 284 -7.23 -0.69 -5.71
CA TYR A 284 -8.16 -0.69 -4.59
C TYR A 284 -7.37 -0.98 -3.31
N GLN A 285 -7.65 -0.24 -2.25
CA GLN A 285 -6.90 -0.35 -0.99
C GLN A 285 -6.94 -1.77 -0.43
N VAL A 286 -5.78 -2.27 0.00
CA VAL A 286 -5.62 -3.68 0.39
C VAL A 286 -6.15 -4.04 1.77
N ASN A 287 -6.46 -3.04 2.60
CA ASN A 287 -7.01 -3.20 3.94
C ASN A 287 -8.38 -2.49 4.02
N PRO A 288 -9.47 -3.15 3.65
CA PRO A 288 -10.79 -2.51 3.58
C PRO A 288 -11.30 -1.99 4.92
N VAL A 289 -10.96 -2.67 6.03
CA VAL A 289 -11.35 -2.25 7.38
C VAL A 289 -10.74 -0.89 7.74
N GLN A 290 -9.46 -0.73 7.50
CA GLN A 290 -8.77 0.54 7.78
C GLN A 290 -9.07 1.60 6.72
N THR A 291 -9.34 1.21 5.48
CA THR A 291 -9.75 2.13 4.41
C THR A 291 -11.03 2.87 4.79
N GLU A 292 -12.02 2.19 5.35
CA GLU A 292 -13.25 2.81 5.81
C GLU A 292 -12.99 3.85 6.91
N LYS A 293 -12.09 3.55 7.85
CA LYS A 293 -11.68 4.49 8.92
C LYS A 293 -10.85 5.67 8.37
N LEU A 294 -9.94 5.40 7.42
CA LEU A 294 -9.11 6.42 6.77
C LEU A 294 -9.98 7.41 6.00
N TYR A 295 -10.91 6.90 5.17
CA TYR A 295 -11.81 7.74 4.37
C TYR A 295 -12.86 8.43 5.25
N GLY A 296 -13.31 7.78 6.33
CA GLY A 296 -14.15 8.40 7.36
C GLY A 296 -13.46 9.61 8.00
N THR A 297 -12.17 9.51 8.29
CA THR A 297 -11.35 10.62 8.81
C THR A 297 -11.21 11.74 7.76
N ALA A 298 -10.94 11.38 6.49
CA ALA A 298 -10.87 12.37 5.41
C ALA A 298 -12.20 13.11 5.21
N LEU A 299 -13.33 12.40 5.27
CA LEU A 299 -14.68 12.97 5.19
C LEU A 299 -14.99 13.87 6.40
N GLU A 300 -14.61 13.46 7.61
CA GLU A 300 -14.72 14.31 8.82
C GLU A 300 -13.93 15.61 8.66
N TYR A 301 -12.68 15.51 8.18
CA TYR A 301 -11.81 16.68 7.99
C TYR A 301 -12.30 17.59 6.84
N ALA A 302 -12.91 17.02 5.81
CA ALA A 302 -13.54 17.78 4.75
C ALA A 302 -14.73 18.63 5.27
N GLY A 303 -15.39 18.21 6.37
CA GLY A 303 -16.42 18.97 7.07
C GLY A 303 -17.60 19.36 6.18
N LEU A 304 -18.07 18.42 5.34
CA LEU A 304 -19.10 18.68 4.32
C LEU A 304 -20.49 18.78 4.94
N THR A 305 -21.27 19.77 4.50
CA THR A 305 -22.63 20.06 4.97
C THR A 305 -23.70 19.92 3.87
N GLY A 306 -23.29 19.58 2.65
CA GLY A 306 -24.16 19.42 1.48
C GLY A 306 -24.15 20.60 0.52
N GLY A 307 -23.43 21.68 0.85
CA GLY A 307 -23.30 22.89 0.02
C GLY A 307 -21.97 22.98 -0.75
N GLU A 308 -20.99 22.16 -0.41
CA GLU A 308 -19.61 22.30 -0.86
C GLU A 308 -19.36 21.67 -2.22
N THR A 309 -18.52 22.33 -3.01
CA THR A 309 -17.83 21.79 -4.18
C THR A 309 -16.47 21.27 -3.75
N VAL A 310 -16.21 20.00 -4.05
CA VAL A 310 -14.99 19.27 -3.65
C VAL A 310 -14.21 18.85 -4.87
N TRP A 311 -12.88 19.00 -4.85
CA TRP A 311 -11.97 18.36 -5.78
C TRP A 311 -11.26 17.21 -5.09
N ASP A 312 -11.19 16.05 -5.77
CA ASP A 312 -10.44 14.87 -5.38
C ASP A 312 -9.34 14.64 -6.42
N LEU A 313 -8.10 14.96 -6.04
CA LEU A 313 -6.94 14.85 -6.93
C LEU A 313 -6.26 13.49 -6.70
N TYR A 314 -5.94 12.82 -7.80
CA TYR A 314 -5.42 11.44 -7.84
C TYR A 314 -6.50 10.40 -7.45
N CYS A 315 -7.70 10.55 -8.01
CA CYS A 315 -8.90 9.85 -7.53
C CYS A 315 -8.96 8.34 -7.85
N GLY A 316 -8.09 7.82 -8.72
CA GLY A 316 -8.10 6.41 -9.13
C GLY A 316 -9.48 6.00 -9.69
N ILE A 317 -10.03 4.89 -9.20
CA ILE A 317 -11.38 4.41 -9.57
C ILE A 317 -12.51 5.14 -8.82
N GLY A 318 -12.21 6.32 -8.27
CA GLY A 318 -13.18 7.18 -7.58
C GLY A 318 -13.49 6.78 -6.14
N THR A 319 -12.60 6.05 -5.46
CA THR A 319 -12.90 5.54 -4.11
C THR A 319 -13.16 6.65 -3.10
N ILE A 320 -12.30 7.65 -3.02
CA ILE A 320 -12.49 8.81 -2.14
C ILE A 320 -13.59 9.72 -2.70
N SER A 321 -13.58 9.98 -4.03
CA SER A 321 -14.58 10.83 -4.68
C SER A 321 -16.00 10.44 -4.34
N LEU A 322 -16.34 9.15 -4.50
CA LEU A 322 -17.70 8.64 -4.23
C LEU A 322 -18.03 8.64 -2.74
N PHE A 323 -17.02 8.40 -1.89
CA PHE A 323 -17.20 8.47 -0.45
C PHE A 323 -17.55 9.92 0.00
N LEU A 324 -16.89 10.92 -0.59
CA LEU A 324 -17.18 12.35 -0.36
C LEU A 324 -18.52 12.77 -0.96
N ALA A 325 -18.88 12.23 -2.13
CA ALA A 325 -20.11 12.57 -2.86
C ALA A 325 -21.39 12.32 -2.06
N GLN A 326 -21.36 11.43 -1.06
CA GLN A 326 -22.48 11.19 -0.16
C GLN A 326 -22.89 12.45 0.62
N LYS A 327 -21.97 13.40 0.82
CA LYS A 327 -22.20 14.63 1.61
C LYS A 327 -21.82 15.92 0.90
N ALA A 328 -21.29 15.86 -0.31
CA ALA A 328 -20.92 17.04 -1.10
C ALA A 328 -22.06 17.47 -2.03
N LYS A 329 -22.13 18.76 -2.37
CA LYS A 329 -22.97 19.26 -3.45
C LYS A 329 -22.47 18.73 -4.80
N LYS A 330 -21.18 18.82 -5.05
CA LYS A 330 -20.52 18.39 -6.28
C LYS A 330 -19.10 17.89 -5.96
N VAL A 331 -18.68 16.81 -6.60
CA VAL A 331 -17.31 16.30 -6.53
C VAL A 331 -16.72 16.25 -7.93
N TYR A 332 -15.51 16.76 -8.08
CA TYR A 332 -14.69 16.63 -9.29
C TYR A 332 -13.50 15.74 -8.99
N GLY A 333 -13.33 14.65 -9.73
CA GLY A 333 -12.21 13.72 -9.60
C GLY A 333 -11.23 13.86 -10.77
N VAL A 334 -9.92 13.78 -10.49
CA VAL A 334 -8.85 13.83 -11.49
C VAL A 334 -7.94 12.64 -11.34
N GLU A 335 -7.70 11.93 -12.46
CA GLU A 335 -6.79 10.78 -12.52
C GLU A 335 -6.13 10.70 -13.90
N ILE A 336 -4.85 10.37 -13.92
CA ILE A 336 -4.06 10.29 -15.15
C ILE A 336 -4.39 9.04 -15.98
N VAL A 337 -4.85 7.96 -15.35
CA VAL A 337 -5.12 6.67 -15.99
C VAL A 337 -6.54 6.65 -16.57
N PRO A 338 -6.71 6.64 -17.92
CA PRO A 338 -8.04 6.70 -18.54
C PRO A 338 -8.97 5.56 -18.09
N GLN A 339 -8.45 4.33 -17.97
CA GLN A 339 -9.24 3.17 -17.55
C GLN A 339 -9.77 3.34 -16.12
N ALA A 340 -8.98 3.93 -15.22
CA ALA A 340 -9.43 4.19 -13.86
C ALA A 340 -10.60 5.20 -13.82
N ILE A 341 -10.60 6.20 -14.71
CA ILE A 341 -11.71 7.15 -14.85
C ILE A 341 -12.97 6.47 -15.42
N GLU A 342 -12.84 5.54 -16.36
CA GLU A 342 -13.97 4.75 -16.83
C GLU A 342 -14.55 3.93 -15.69
N ASP A 343 -13.72 3.25 -14.92
CA ASP A 343 -14.13 2.50 -13.73
C ASP A 343 -14.81 3.42 -12.69
N ALA A 344 -14.28 4.63 -12.48
CA ALA A 344 -14.86 5.62 -11.57
C ALA A 344 -16.28 6.06 -12.00
N ARG A 345 -16.48 6.29 -13.30
CA ARG A 345 -17.80 6.63 -13.86
C ARG A 345 -18.79 5.49 -13.71
N GLU A 346 -18.36 4.25 -13.96
CA GLU A 346 -19.19 3.06 -13.75
C GLU A 346 -19.53 2.87 -12.26
N ASN A 347 -18.59 3.10 -11.36
CA ASN A 347 -18.82 3.06 -9.92
C ASN A 347 -19.80 4.15 -9.47
N ALA A 348 -19.74 5.36 -10.04
CA ALA A 348 -20.72 6.42 -9.78
C ALA A 348 -22.13 5.99 -10.20
N LYS A 349 -22.29 5.47 -11.41
CA LYS A 349 -23.58 4.94 -11.90
C LYS A 349 -24.11 3.80 -11.03
N LEU A 350 -23.24 2.88 -10.63
CA LEU A 350 -23.58 1.75 -9.75
C LEU A 350 -24.23 2.20 -8.43
N ASN A 351 -23.82 3.37 -7.93
CA ASN A 351 -24.33 3.96 -6.69
C ASN A 351 -25.39 5.05 -6.90
N GLY A 352 -25.81 5.31 -8.14
CA GLY A 352 -26.78 6.36 -8.47
C GLY A 352 -26.29 7.77 -8.13
N MET A 353 -24.98 8.00 -8.15
CA MET A 353 -24.37 9.29 -7.82
C MET A 353 -24.24 10.16 -9.08
N GLU A 354 -25.06 11.19 -9.18
CA GLU A 354 -25.07 12.15 -10.32
C GLU A 354 -24.26 13.42 -10.01
N ASN A 355 -23.88 13.62 -8.77
CA ASN A 355 -23.14 14.79 -8.29
C ASN A 355 -21.61 14.65 -8.40
N VAL A 356 -21.13 13.73 -9.23
CA VAL A 356 -19.70 13.51 -9.48
C VAL A 356 -19.36 13.72 -10.96
N GLU A 357 -18.15 14.21 -11.21
CA GLU A 357 -17.61 14.37 -12.56
C GLU A 357 -16.12 14.05 -12.56
N PHE A 358 -15.65 13.34 -13.59
CA PHE A 358 -14.29 12.83 -13.63
C PHE A 358 -13.54 13.29 -14.87
N PHE A 359 -12.29 13.74 -14.67
CA PHE A 359 -11.37 14.21 -15.71
C PHE A 359 -10.17 13.29 -15.83
N VAL A 360 -9.84 12.92 -17.07
CA VAL A 360 -8.60 12.23 -17.40
C VAL A 360 -7.48 13.23 -17.62
N GLY A 361 -6.41 13.11 -16.87
CA GLY A 361 -5.22 13.94 -17.03
C GLY A 361 -4.41 14.05 -15.75
N LYS A 362 -3.29 14.75 -15.83
CA LYS A 362 -2.49 15.04 -14.65
C LYS A 362 -3.14 16.15 -13.82
N ALA A 363 -3.09 16.01 -12.49
CA ALA A 363 -3.66 16.99 -11.58
C ALA A 363 -3.07 18.40 -11.81
N GLU A 364 -1.76 18.48 -12.04
CA GLU A 364 -1.02 19.71 -12.34
C GLU A 364 -1.37 20.37 -13.69
N GLU A 365 -2.07 19.67 -14.58
CA GLU A 365 -2.56 20.20 -15.87
C GLU A 365 -4.07 20.49 -15.82
N VAL A 366 -4.85 19.54 -15.32
CA VAL A 366 -6.32 19.62 -15.28
C VAL A 366 -6.81 20.68 -14.30
N LEU A 367 -6.25 20.71 -13.07
CA LEU A 367 -6.72 21.63 -12.05
C LEU A 367 -6.53 23.11 -12.44
N PRO A 368 -5.36 23.55 -12.95
CA PRO A 368 -5.19 24.91 -13.47
C PRO A 368 -6.14 25.21 -14.63
N GLU A 369 -6.33 24.30 -15.56
CA GLU A 369 -7.21 24.49 -16.71
C GLU A 369 -8.67 24.71 -16.28
N GLN A 370 -9.19 23.88 -15.39
CA GLN A 370 -10.55 23.99 -14.89
C GLN A 370 -10.73 25.27 -14.05
N PHE A 371 -9.75 25.64 -13.26
CA PHE A 371 -9.79 26.86 -12.46
C PHE A 371 -9.71 28.13 -13.30
N GLU A 372 -8.67 28.25 -14.16
CA GLU A 372 -8.37 29.48 -14.89
C GLU A 372 -9.29 29.71 -16.10
N LYS A 373 -9.61 28.64 -16.87
CA LYS A 373 -10.43 28.77 -18.09
C LYS A 373 -11.91 28.56 -17.84
N ASN A 374 -12.27 27.56 -17.00
CA ASN A 374 -13.66 27.18 -16.78
C ASN A 374 -14.25 27.76 -15.49
N GLN A 375 -13.44 28.47 -14.69
CA GLN A 375 -13.82 29.13 -13.44
C GLN A 375 -14.51 28.17 -12.44
N VAL A 376 -14.03 26.92 -12.40
CA VAL A 376 -14.50 25.92 -11.43
C VAL A 376 -13.69 26.06 -10.14
N TYR A 377 -14.37 26.47 -9.08
CA TYR A 377 -13.78 26.70 -7.75
C TYR A 377 -13.99 25.48 -6.85
N ALA A 378 -13.26 25.44 -5.74
CA ALA A 378 -13.40 24.44 -4.68
C ALA A 378 -13.61 25.10 -3.33
N ASP A 379 -14.54 24.58 -2.54
CA ASP A 379 -14.61 24.85 -1.10
C ASP A 379 -13.63 23.98 -0.33
N VAL A 380 -13.42 22.74 -0.82
CA VAL A 380 -12.51 21.73 -0.25
C VAL A 380 -11.75 21.05 -1.37
N ILE A 381 -10.47 20.84 -1.16
CA ILE A 381 -9.65 19.97 -2.01
C ILE A 381 -9.14 18.80 -1.17
N VAL A 382 -9.34 17.58 -1.67
CA VAL A 382 -8.79 16.35 -1.11
C VAL A 382 -7.72 15.86 -2.06
N VAL A 383 -6.57 15.47 -1.53
CA VAL A 383 -5.46 14.91 -2.32
C VAL A 383 -4.99 13.60 -1.72
N ASP A 384 -4.75 12.60 -2.58
CA ASP A 384 -4.13 11.30 -2.21
C ASP A 384 -3.03 10.97 -3.24
N PRO A 385 -1.93 11.75 -3.26
CA PRO A 385 -0.89 11.63 -4.27
C PRO A 385 -0.04 10.36 -4.09
N PRO A 386 0.70 9.96 -5.13
CA PRO A 386 1.70 8.90 -5.02
C PRO A 386 2.80 9.27 -4.02
N ARG A 387 3.68 8.34 -3.67
CA ARG A 387 4.77 8.52 -2.67
C ARG A 387 5.64 9.77 -2.87
N LYS A 388 5.77 10.28 -4.09
CA LYS A 388 6.52 11.51 -4.37
C LYS A 388 5.84 12.80 -3.88
N GLY A 389 4.59 12.73 -3.43
CA GLY A 389 3.77 13.88 -3.07
C GLY A 389 3.16 14.59 -4.29
N CYS A 390 2.60 15.76 -4.05
CA CYS A 390 2.04 16.62 -5.11
C CYS A 390 3.16 17.32 -5.91
N ASP A 391 2.86 17.60 -7.19
CA ASP A 391 3.68 18.47 -8.01
C ASP A 391 3.54 19.93 -7.54
N GLU A 392 4.60 20.74 -7.72
CA GLU A 392 4.61 22.14 -7.26
C GLU A 392 3.54 22.96 -7.98
N VAL A 393 3.30 22.72 -9.28
CA VAL A 393 2.24 23.41 -10.04
C VAL A 393 0.86 23.08 -9.48
N CYS A 394 0.65 21.85 -9.03
CA CYS A 394 -0.58 21.47 -8.36
C CYS A 394 -0.76 22.21 -7.03
N LEU A 395 0.27 22.29 -6.20
CA LEU A 395 0.26 23.02 -4.93
C LEU A 395 0.03 24.53 -5.14
N ASP A 396 0.68 25.13 -6.13
CA ASP A 396 0.48 26.54 -6.50
C ASP A 396 -0.97 26.81 -6.91
N THR A 397 -1.57 25.89 -7.66
CA THR A 397 -2.96 26.05 -8.10
C THR A 397 -3.93 25.92 -6.93
N ILE A 398 -3.67 25.01 -5.98
CA ILE A 398 -4.43 24.92 -4.73
C ILE A 398 -4.38 26.26 -3.98
N VAL A 399 -3.19 26.85 -3.83
CA VAL A 399 -3.01 28.14 -3.17
C VAL A 399 -3.77 29.26 -3.90
N LYS A 400 -3.69 29.33 -5.23
CA LYS A 400 -4.39 30.32 -6.05
C LYS A 400 -5.92 30.17 -5.98
N MET A 401 -6.41 28.94 -5.98
CA MET A 401 -7.83 28.63 -5.86
C MET A 401 -8.38 28.98 -4.48
N GLY A 402 -7.56 28.88 -3.43
CA GLY A 402 -7.86 29.28 -2.07
C GLY A 402 -9.03 28.51 -1.42
N PRO A 403 -9.10 27.16 -1.51
CA PRO A 403 -10.16 26.42 -0.82
C PRO A 403 -10.07 26.64 0.69
N LYS A 404 -11.20 26.68 1.36
CA LYS A 404 -11.27 26.85 2.83
C LYS A 404 -10.55 25.73 3.57
N ARG A 405 -10.56 24.53 3.00
CA ARG A 405 -9.94 23.33 3.58
C ARG A 405 -9.20 22.52 2.51
N VAL A 406 -8.04 22.04 2.89
CA VAL A 406 -7.28 21.02 2.14
C VAL A 406 -7.14 19.79 3.03
N VAL A 407 -7.62 18.65 2.57
CA VAL A 407 -7.44 17.36 3.23
C VAL A 407 -6.39 16.58 2.46
N TYR A 408 -5.28 16.28 3.12
CA TYR A 408 -4.16 15.57 2.52
C TYR A 408 -4.07 14.15 3.09
N VAL A 409 -4.32 13.15 2.25
CA VAL A 409 -4.08 11.73 2.55
C VAL A 409 -2.71 11.35 1.99
N SER A 410 -1.88 10.65 2.74
CA SER A 410 -0.52 10.32 2.29
C SER A 410 -0.02 9.01 2.86
N CYS A 411 0.59 8.19 2.00
CA CYS A 411 1.33 6.98 2.37
C CYS A 411 2.81 7.26 2.72
N ASP A 412 3.28 8.51 2.61
CA ASP A 412 4.66 8.92 2.94
C ASP A 412 4.67 10.21 3.74
N SER A 413 4.96 10.11 5.03
CA SER A 413 4.95 11.25 5.94
C SER A 413 6.08 12.27 5.70
N ALA A 414 7.14 11.90 4.97
CA ALA A 414 8.23 12.82 4.65
C ALA A 414 7.84 13.76 3.51
N THR A 415 7.27 13.23 2.43
CA THR A 415 6.73 14.05 1.34
C THR A 415 5.51 14.84 1.78
N LEU A 416 4.65 14.26 2.62
CA LEU A 416 3.56 14.99 3.28
C LEU A 416 4.09 16.23 4.00
N ALA A 417 5.09 16.06 4.87
CA ALA A 417 5.66 17.17 5.65
C ALA A 417 6.21 18.30 4.77
N ARG A 418 6.83 17.96 3.63
CA ARG A 418 7.30 18.93 2.62
C ARG A 418 6.14 19.72 2.03
N ASP A 419 5.09 19.03 1.60
CA ASP A 419 3.96 19.65 0.91
C ASP A 419 3.09 20.48 1.87
N LEU A 420 2.91 20.00 3.11
CA LEU A 420 2.23 20.77 4.16
C LEU A 420 2.98 22.06 4.51
N LYS A 421 4.31 22.02 4.57
CA LYS A 421 5.14 23.22 4.76
C LYS A 421 4.92 24.23 3.65
N TYR A 422 4.90 23.75 2.39
CA TYR A 422 4.65 24.62 1.22
C TYR A 422 3.31 25.37 1.34
N LEU A 423 2.26 24.67 1.72
CA LEU A 423 0.93 25.25 1.90
C LEU A 423 0.88 26.20 3.13
N ALA A 424 1.55 25.80 4.24
CA ALA A 424 1.58 26.60 5.47
C ALA A 424 2.30 27.95 5.26
N GLU A 425 3.37 27.99 4.48
CA GLU A 425 4.07 29.23 4.11
C GLU A 425 3.22 30.16 3.20
N ARG A 426 2.05 29.69 2.73
CA ARG A 426 1.15 30.40 1.79
C ARG A 426 -0.26 30.59 2.32
N GLY A 427 -0.43 30.69 3.62
CA GLY A 427 -1.68 31.09 4.26
C GLY A 427 -2.57 29.96 4.75
N TYR A 428 -2.05 28.72 4.83
CA TYR A 428 -2.77 27.61 5.43
C TYR A 428 -2.21 27.26 6.81
N GLU A 429 -3.07 26.92 7.74
CA GLU A 429 -2.71 26.43 9.05
C GLU A 429 -2.96 24.91 9.13
N LEU A 430 -1.98 24.17 9.68
CA LEU A 430 -2.13 22.75 9.98
C LEU A 430 -3.06 22.57 11.18
N SER A 431 -4.30 22.16 10.94
CA SER A 431 -5.35 22.13 11.94
C SER A 431 -5.53 20.78 12.62
N ARG A 432 -5.30 19.67 11.91
CA ARG A 432 -5.38 18.30 12.43
C ARG A 432 -4.44 17.37 11.69
N VAL A 433 -3.89 16.38 12.41
CA VAL A 433 -3.13 15.26 11.83
C VAL A 433 -3.55 13.98 12.51
N ARG A 434 -3.74 12.91 11.74
CA ARG A 434 -4.02 11.59 12.28
C ARG A 434 -3.38 10.50 11.44
N GLY A 435 -2.62 9.62 12.08
CA GLY A 435 -2.11 8.40 11.44
C GLY A 435 -3.19 7.33 11.35
N CYS A 436 -3.07 6.46 10.34
CA CYS A 436 -3.87 5.24 10.21
C CYS A 436 -2.95 4.08 9.83
N ASP A 437 -3.00 3.00 10.62
CA ASP A 437 -2.21 1.81 10.35
C ASP A 437 -2.91 0.93 9.30
N MET A 438 -2.71 1.28 8.03
CA MET A 438 -3.21 0.51 6.88
C MET A 438 -2.43 -0.79 6.67
N PHE A 439 -1.18 -0.86 7.18
CA PHE A 439 -0.24 -1.95 6.92
C PHE A 439 0.39 -2.46 8.23
N PRO A 440 -0.38 -3.08 9.14
CA PRO A 440 0.16 -3.75 10.32
C PRO A 440 1.35 -4.64 9.99
N HIS A 441 2.29 -4.72 10.92
CA HIS A 441 3.55 -5.47 10.81
C HIS A 441 4.57 -4.96 9.78
N SER A 442 4.30 -3.82 9.14
CA SER A 442 5.26 -3.12 8.28
C SER A 442 5.59 -1.72 8.81
N GLY A 443 6.69 -1.12 8.33
CA GLY A 443 7.09 0.25 8.67
C GLY A 443 6.26 1.36 7.99
N HIS A 444 5.25 1.00 7.18
CA HIS A 444 4.38 1.95 6.47
C HIS A 444 3.25 2.44 7.36
N VAL A 445 2.86 3.70 7.16
CA VAL A 445 1.72 4.33 7.82
C VAL A 445 1.08 5.33 6.87
N GLU A 446 -0.26 5.33 6.82
CA GLU A 446 -1.04 6.37 6.17
C GLU A 446 -1.28 7.53 7.14
N THR A 447 -1.39 8.73 6.61
CA THR A 447 -1.62 9.93 7.40
C THR A 447 -2.68 10.79 6.74
N VAL A 448 -3.64 11.27 7.51
CA VAL A 448 -4.59 12.30 7.06
C VAL A 448 -4.27 13.60 7.79
N ALA A 449 -4.09 14.67 7.03
CA ALA A 449 -3.87 16.01 7.55
C ALA A 449 -4.95 16.97 7.04
N LEU A 450 -5.39 17.86 7.91
CA LEU A 450 -6.29 18.97 7.57
C LEU A 450 -5.53 20.30 7.65
N LEU A 451 -5.58 21.04 6.57
CA LEU A 451 -5.16 22.44 6.55
C LEU A 451 -6.39 23.34 6.34
N THR A 452 -6.42 24.43 7.05
CA THR A 452 -7.46 25.47 6.92
C THR A 452 -6.85 26.78 6.47
N LEU A 453 -7.52 27.46 5.54
CA LEU A 453 -7.10 28.79 5.10
C LEU A 453 -7.32 29.80 6.24
N VAL A 454 -6.30 30.59 6.55
CA VAL A 454 -6.29 31.60 7.62
C VAL A 454 -6.65 32.99 7.09
#